data_6d0fb3a1d4c705ed596858ed8bcab546
#
_entry.id   6d0fb3a1d4c705ed596858ed8bcab546
#
_cell.length_a   1.000
_cell.length_b   1.000
_cell.length_c   1.000
_cell.angle_alpha   90.00
_cell.angle_beta   90.00
_cell.angle_gamma   90.00
#
_symmetry.space_group_name_H-M   'P 1'
#
loop_
_entity.id
_entity.type
_entity.pdbx_description
1 polymer ?
#
loop_
_entity_poly.entity_id
_entity_poly.type
_entity_poly.pdbx_seq_one_letter_code
_entity_poly.pdbx_strand_id
1 'polypeptide(L)' 'MPFGISFKSEKDLTYTFQATSDLKNWSNVQEVVGTGNEIKVTDWRKAIFQKQYYRVRLAE' A
#
# COMPACT_ATOMS: atom_id res chain seq x y z
N MET A 1 -3.24 -12.97 9.27
CA MET A 1 -4.27 -11.96 9.00
C MET A 1 -3.75 -10.95 7.99
N PRO A 2 -4.58 -10.50 7.07
CA PRO A 2 -4.13 -9.45 6.15
C PRO A 2 -3.91 -8.14 6.89
N PHE A 3 -2.91 -7.42 6.46
CA PHE A 3 -2.62 -6.09 6.98
C PHE A 3 -3.34 -5.06 6.13
N GLY A 4 -3.98 -4.11 6.77
CA GLY A 4 -4.66 -3.03 6.06
C GLY A 4 -4.25 -1.67 6.59
N ILE A 5 -4.25 -0.68 5.70
CA ILE A 5 -3.96 0.70 6.05
C ILE A 5 -4.96 1.60 5.33
N SER A 6 -5.41 2.65 6.02
CA SER A 6 -6.31 3.63 5.46
C SER A 6 -5.58 4.96 5.30
N PHE A 7 -5.89 5.67 4.24
CA PHE A 7 -5.32 6.99 4.03
C PHE A 7 -6.29 7.86 3.24
N LYS A 8 -6.18 9.16 3.44
CA LYS A 8 -7.00 10.10 2.68
C LYS A 8 -6.37 10.32 1.31
N SER A 9 -7.14 10.06 0.26
CA SER A 9 -6.66 10.21 -1.09
C SER A 9 -7.12 11.52 -1.71
N GLU A 10 -6.41 11.97 -2.73
CA GLU A 10 -6.83 13.09 -3.56
C GLU A 10 -7.36 12.53 -4.87
N LYS A 11 -8.45 13.13 -5.34
CA LYS A 11 -9.12 12.66 -6.54
C LYS A 11 -8.17 12.70 -7.74
N ASP A 12 -8.22 11.63 -8.54
CA ASP A 12 -7.48 11.49 -9.80
C ASP A 12 -5.98 11.28 -9.65
N LEU A 13 -5.46 11.23 -8.44
CA LEU A 13 -4.07 10.86 -8.22
C LEU A 13 -3.98 9.36 -8.01
N THR A 14 -2.93 8.76 -8.56
CA THR A 14 -2.70 7.31 -8.42
C THR A 14 -1.73 7.07 -7.27
N TYR A 15 -2.07 6.10 -6.43
CA TYR A 15 -1.27 5.74 -5.26
C TYR A 15 -0.82 4.29 -5.39
N THR A 16 0.39 4.01 -4.94
CA THR A 16 0.92 2.65 -4.91
C THR A 16 1.16 2.25 -3.46
N PHE A 17 0.51 1.16 -3.06
CA PHE A 17 0.72 0.55 -1.75
C PHE A 17 1.87 -0.42 -1.87
N GLN A 18 2.92 -0.21 -1.09
CA GLN A 18 4.16 -0.97 -1.19
C GLN A 18 4.53 -1.60 0.13
N ALA A 19 5.27 -2.69 0.05
CA ALA A 19 5.78 -3.38 1.22
C ALA A 19 7.24 -3.77 1.04
N THR A 20 7.94 -3.87 2.14
CA THR A 20 9.32 -4.33 2.13
C THR A 20 9.64 -5.09 3.42
N SER A 21 10.59 -6.00 3.35
CA SER A 21 11.09 -6.68 4.53
C SER A 21 12.43 -6.12 5.01
N ASP A 22 13.11 -5.36 4.17
CA ASP A 22 14.47 -4.89 4.46
C ASP A 22 14.66 -3.38 4.36
N LEU A 23 13.60 -2.64 4.02
CA LEU A 23 13.62 -1.19 3.83
C LEU A 23 14.48 -0.73 2.65
N LYS A 24 14.94 -1.64 1.83
CA LYS A 24 15.75 -1.33 0.66
C LYS A 24 15.03 -1.64 -0.64
N ASN A 25 14.41 -2.80 -0.69
CA ASN A 25 13.72 -3.25 -1.90
C ASN A 25 12.22 -3.26 -1.62
N TRP A 26 11.48 -2.41 -2.31
CA TRP A 26 10.04 -2.26 -2.13
C TRP A 26 9.28 -2.97 -3.24
N SER A 27 8.26 -3.70 -2.86
CA SER A 27 7.40 -4.40 -3.80
C SER A 27 6.03 -3.74 -3.84
N ASN A 28 5.46 -3.63 -5.04
CA ASN A 28 4.13 -3.10 -5.20
C ASN A 28 3.11 -4.16 -4.80
N VAL A 29 2.25 -3.83 -3.87
CA VAL A 29 1.20 -4.73 -3.42
C VAL A 29 -0.10 -4.42 -4.16
N GLN A 30 -0.42 -3.14 -4.29
CA GLN A 30 -1.66 -2.72 -4.91
C GLN A 30 -1.53 -1.28 -5.42
N GLU A 31 -2.21 -0.99 -6.52
CA GLU A 31 -2.29 0.36 -7.05
C GLU A 31 -3.75 0.80 -7.04
N VAL A 32 -4.00 2.01 -6.58
CA VAL A 32 -5.35 2.54 -6.50
C VAL A 32 -5.40 3.98 -7.00
N VAL A 33 -6.54 4.35 -7.58
CA VAL A 33 -6.78 5.72 -8.02
C VAL A 33 -7.56 6.44 -6.94
N GLY A 34 -7.10 7.62 -6.57
CA GLY A 34 -7.73 8.42 -5.53
C GLY A 34 -9.14 8.85 -5.89
N THR A 35 -9.98 8.93 -4.87
CA THR A 35 -11.39 9.29 -5.01
C THR A 35 -11.73 10.63 -4.37
N GLY A 36 -10.78 11.22 -3.65
CA GLY A 36 -11.04 12.41 -2.83
C GLY A 36 -11.46 12.05 -1.41
N ASN A 37 -11.62 10.77 -1.13
CA ASN A 37 -12.04 10.28 0.17
C ASN A 37 -11.00 9.32 0.74
N GLU A 38 -11.29 8.80 1.93
CA GLU A 38 -10.43 7.81 2.54
C GLU A 38 -10.50 6.49 1.76
N ILE A 39 -9.35 5.90 1.52
CA ILE A 39 -9.23 4.62 0.85
C ILE A 39 -8.52 3.65 1.79
N LYS A 40 -8.98 2.41 1.80
CA LYS A 40 -8.32 1.35 2.54
C LYS A 40 -7.63 0.40 1.56
N VAL A 41 -6.35 0.11 1.80
CA VAL A 41 -5.60 -0.86 1.03
C VAL A 41 -5.18 -1.99 1.95
N THR A 42 -5.09 -3.19 1.41
CA THR A 42 -4.86 -4.39 2.21
C THR A 42 -3.80 -5.25 1.55
N ASP A 43 -2.93 -5.81 2.37
CA ASP A 43 -1.95 -6.79 1.90
C ASP A 43 -2.59 -8.17 1.96
N TRP A 44 -2.88 -8.73 0.78
CA TRP A 44 -3.53 -10.02 0.64
C TRP A 44 -2.55 -11.17 0.45
N ARG A 45 -1.26 -10.91 0.52
CA ARG A 45 -0.27 -11.96 0.32
C ARG A 45 -0.37 -13.01 1.40
N LYS A 46 -0.19 -14.26 1.01
CA LYS A 46 -0.21 -15.37 1.94
C LYS A 46 1.09 -15.46 2.70
N ALA A 47 1.03 -16.04 3.89
CA ALA A 47 2.20 -16.52 4.61
C ALA A 47 3.29 -15.47 4.73
N ILE A 48 2.96 -14.37 5.36
CA ILE A 48 3.96 -13.36 5.66
C ILE A 48 4.62 -13.79 6.97
N PHE A 49 5.82 -14.35 6.87
CA PHE A 49 6.55 -14.89 8.01
C PHE A 49 7.54 -13.92 8.61
N GLN A 50 7.85 -12.87 7.88
CA GLN A 50 8.83 -11.88 8.30
C GLN A 50 8.14 -10.59 8.65
N LYS A 51 8.86 -9.78 9.43
CA LYS A 51 8.41 -8.43 9.69
C LYS A 51 8.33 -7.67 8.37
N GLN A 52 7.24 -6.96 8.18
CA GLN A 52 7.01 -6.19 6.97
C GLN A 52 6.82 -4.73 7.32
N TYR A 53 7.27 -3.86 6.40
CA TYR A 53 7.05 -2.42 6.49
C TYR A 53 6.23 -2.01 5.29
N TYR A 54 5.38 -1.01 5.46
CA TYR A 54 4.44 -0.61 4.43
C TYR A 54 4.49 0.89 4.21
N ARG A 55 4.17 1.30 2.98
CA ARG A 55 4.02 2.71 2.67
C ARG A 55 3.06 2.87 1.50
N VAL A 56 2.47 4.07 1.39
CA VAL A 56 1.68 4.47 0.24
C VAL A 56 2.40 5.63 -0.42
N ARG A 57 2.59 5.53 -1.73
CA ARG A 57 3.28 6.57 -2.50
C ARG A 57 2.41 7.04 -3.65
N LEU A 58 2.63 8.30 -4.05
CA LEU A 58 2.07 8.76 -5.31
C LEU A 58 2.84 8.10 -6.44
N ALA A 59 2.11 7.53 -7.38
CA ALA A 59 2.71 6.98 -8.58
C ALA A 59 3.01 8.14 -9.54
N GLU A 60 4.19 8.16 -10.07
CA GLU A 60 4.60 9.19 -11.01
C GLU A 60 4.79 8.65 -12.41
#